data_07a4063d53a17eb3c02148acbdb9d042
#
_entry.id   07a4063d53a17eb3c02148acbdb9d042
#
_cell.length_a   1.000
_cell.length_b   1.000
_cell.length_c   1.000
_cell.angle_alpha   90.00
_cell.angle_beta   90.00
_cell.angle_gamma   90.00
#
_symmetry.space_group_name_H-M   'P 1'
#
loop_
_entity.id
_entity.type
_entity.pdbx_description
1 polymer ?
#
loop_
_entity_poly.entity_id
_entity_poly.type
_entity_poly.pdbx_seq_one_letter_code
_entity_poly.pdbx_strand_id
1 'polypeptide(L)'
;MTQGYVQVYTGEGKGKTTAAIGLAIRAIGAGKKVLFLQFMKSKIYSEHKILPNLPNITLETVGKPFFVIKKGMKSPQELSRWGDEVVVFEAGHPPKDYVELIQKGYELAHRALQSGDYDLVILDEYNMALFFELISWTQTEALLRDRHPAVEVVFTGRGAPQDLIDVADLVTEMKEVKHYYQQGVNARLGIEN
;
A
#
# COMPACT_ATOMS: atom_id res chain seq x y z
N MET A 1 14.88 -14.23 -19.74
CA MET A 1 13.85 -13.47 -18.97
C MET A 1 14.56 -12.97 -17.72
N THR A 2 14.44 -11.68 -17.43
CA THR A 2 14.98 -11.10 -16.20
C THR A 2 14.10 -11.53 -15.03
N GLN A 3 14.71 -12.01 -13.96
CA GLN A 3 13.99 -12.38 -12.73
C GLN A 3 13.44 -11.13 -12.06
N GLY A 4 12.21 -11.21 -11.56
CA GLY A 4 11.60 -10.19 -10.68
C GLY A 4 11.88 -10.52 -9.23
N TYR A 5 11.95 -9.47 -8.39
CA TYR A 5 12.26 -9.54 -6.97
C TYR A 5 11.10 -9.02 -6.11
N VAL A 6 11.16 -9.35 -4.83
CA VAL A 6 10.21 -8.88 -3.82
C VAL A 6 10.84 -7.74 -3.05
N GLN A 7 10.23 -6.57 -3.10
CA GLN A 7 10.68 -5.38 -2.38
C GLN A 7 9.67 -4.96 -1.32
N VAL A 8 10.16 -4.44 -0.20
CA VAL A 8 9.35 -3.90 0.90
C VAL A 8 9.84 -2.49 1.26
N TYR A 9 8.93 -1.51 1.21
CA TYR A 9 9.18 -0.17 1.72
C TYR A 9 8.34 0.04 2.97
N THR A 10 8.99 0.10 4.13
CA THR A 10 8.33 0.16 5.43
C THR A 10 8.84 1.29 6.30
N GLY A 11 8.48 1.32 7.57
CA GLY A 11 8.90 2.30 8.56
C GLY A 11 7.92 3.46 8.77
N GLU A 12 8.14 4.22 9.85
CA GLU A 12 7.26 5.31 10.28
C GLU A 12 7.44 6.60 9.46
N GLY A 13 8.61 6.79 8.83
CA GLY A 13 8.93 7.98 8.06
C GLY A 13 8.11 8.14 6.80
N LYS A 14 7.97 9.40 6.37
CA LYS A 14 7.33 9.79 5.11
C LYS A 14 8.15 9.30 3.91
N GLY A 15 7.45 8.96 2.80
CA GLY A 15 8.08 8.75 1.50
C GLY A 15 7.85 7.37 0.88
N LYS A 16 7.25 6.41 1.56
CA LYS A 16 7.00 5.05 1.04
C LYS A 16 6.24 5.05 -0.28
N THR A 17 5.04 5.62 -0.30
CA THR A 17 4.23 5.79 -1.53
C THR A 17 4.96 6.65 -2.56
N THR A 18 5.62 7.75 -2.14
CA THR A 18 6.37 8.64 -3.03
C THR A 18 7.52 7.90 -3.73
N ALA A 19 8.25 7.06 -3.00
CA ALA A 19 9.32 6.23 -3.57
C ALA A 19 8.75 5.21 -4.56
N ALA A 20 7.63 4.58 -4.23
CA ALA A 20 6.94 3.63 -5.10
C ALA A 20 6.43 4.30 -6.38
N ILE A 21 5.86 5.52 -6.30
CA ILE A 21 5.50 6.33 -7.48
C ILE A 21 6.74 6.65 -8.31
N GLY A 22 7.83 7.05 -7.68
CA GLY A 22 9.11 7.30 -8.37
C GLY A 22 9.63 6.07 -9.12
N LEU A 23 9.52 4.88 -8.51
CA LEU A 23 9.87 3.61 -9.16
C LEU A 23 8.93 3.31 -10.34
N ALA A 24 7.62 3.52 -10.20
CA ALA A 24 6.65 3.36 -11.28
C ALA A 24 7.00 4.26 -12.48
N ILE A 25 7.28 5.54 -12.24
CA ILE A 25 7.69 6.49 -13.28
C ILE A 25 8.98 6.02 -13.99
N ARG A 26 9.96 5.55 -13.23
CA ARG A 26 11.20 4.98 -13.78
C ARG A 26 10.93 3.76 -14.64
N ALA A 27 10.06 2.86 -14.19
CA ALA A 27 9.71 1.64 -14.91
C ALA A 27 9.00 1.93 -16.24
N ILE A 28 7.98 2.79 -16.25
CA ILE A 28 7.28 3.17 -17.49
C ILE A 28 8.19 3.95 -18.45
N GLY A 29 9.13 4.76 -17.92
CA GLY A 29 10.16 5.43 -18.72
C GLY A 29 11.10 4.43 -19.42
N ALA A 30 11.24 3.23 -18.89
CA ALA A 30 11.95 2.09 -19.51
C ALA A 30 11.04 1.20 -20.38
N GLY A 31 9.80 1.62 -20.65
CA GLY A 31 8.83 0.87 -21.46
C GLY A 31 8.14 -0.29 -20.74
N LYS A 32 8.32 -0.42 -19.42
CA LYS A 32 7.72 -1.47 -18.61
C LYS A 32 6.24 -1.18 -18.33
N LYS A 33 5.45 -2.27 -18.16
CA LYS A 33 4.05 -2.20 -17.76
C LYS A 33 3.93 -2.29 -16.24
N VAL A 34 3.22 -1.35 -15.64
CA VAL A 34 3.07 -1.23 -14.19
C VAL A 34 1.61 -1.31 -13.77
N LEU A 35 1.31 -2.16 -12.79
CA LEU A 35 0.11 -2.04 -11.97
C LEU A 35 0.47 -1.33 -10.66
N PHE A 36 -0.22 -0.22 -10.38
CA PHE A 36 -0.15 0.49 -9.11
C PHE A 36 -1.48 0.33 -8.38
N LEU A 37 -1.53 -0.58 -7.41
CA LEU A 37 -2.74 -0.88 -6.64
C LEU A 37 -2.58 -0.33 -5.22
N GLN A 38 -3.45 0.62 -4.86
CA GLN A 38 -3.44 1.26 -3.55
C GLN A 38 -4.54 0.66 -2.66
N PHE A 39 -4.13 0.04 -1.57
CA PHE A 39 -5.01 -0.45 -0.54
C PHE A 39 -5.36 0.67 0.44
N MET A 40 -6.55 0.60 1.02
CA MET A 40 -7.01 1.51 2.07
C MET A 40 -7.03 3.01 1.66
N LYS A 41 -7.01 3.29 0.37
CA LYS A 41 -7.10 4.64 -0.19
C LYS A 41 -8.31 4.81 -1.10
N SER A 42 -8.96 5.96 -1.02
CA SER A 42 -9.97 6.43 -1.98
C SER A 42 -9.34 7.36 -3.03
N LYS A 43 -10.06 7.64 -4.13
CA LYS A 43 -9.55 8.45 -5.26
C LYS A 43 -9.51 9.96 -4.97
N ILE A 44 -8.81 10.40 -3.93
CA ILE A 44 -8.74 11.81 -3.50
C ILE A 44 -7.33 12.42 -3.55
N TYR A 45 -6.30 11.59 -3.76
CA TYR A 45 -4.90 12.03 -3.74
C TYR A 45 -4.47 12.64 -5.08
N SER A 46 -3.47 13.52 -5.04
CA SER A 46 -2.99 14.25 -6.22
C SER A 46 -2.44 13.34 -7.32
N GLU A 47 -1.79 12.24 -6.98
CA GLU A 47 -1.27 11.25 -7.92
C GLU A 47 -2.36 10.58 -8.77
N HIS A 48 -3.61 10.51 -8.26
CA HIS A 48 -4.74 9.94 -9.02
C HIS A 48 -5.15 10.76 -10.25
N LYS A 49 -4.72 12.04 -10.30
CA LYS A 49 -4.98 12.91 -11.45
C LYS A 49 -3.94 12.74 -12.56
N ILE A 50 -2.78 12.20 -12.23
CA ILE A 50 -1.63 12.14 -13.15
C ILE A 50 -1.36 10.71 -13.61
N LEU A 51 -1.26 9.74 -12.68
CA LEU A 51 -0.85 8.37 -13.01
C LEU A 51 -1.74 7.71 -14.09
N PRO A 52 -3.08 7.83 -14.09
CA PRO A 52 -3.91 7.21 -15.12
C PRO A 52 -3.72 7.78 -16.53
N ASN A 53 -3.08 8.96 -16.65
CA ASN A 53 -2.82 9.60 -17.94
C ASN A 53 -1.44 9.25 -18.50
N LEU A 54 -0.63 8.53 -17.76
CA LEU A 54 0.69 8.08 -18.23
C LEU A 54 0.58 6.75 -18.99
N PRO A 55 1.40 6.52 -20.02
CA PRO A 55 1.40 5.26 -20.74
C PRO A 55 1.91 4.11 -19.84
N ASN A 56 1.43 2.90 -20.12
CA ASN A 56 1.89 1.66 -19.49
C ASN A 56 1.72 1.59 -17.97
N ILE A 57 0.87 2.42 -17.36
CA ILE A 57 0.52 2.30 -15.95
C ILE A 57 -0.99 2.12 -15.79
N THR A 58 -1.37 1.17 -14.96
CA THR A 58 -2.74 0.98 -14.50
C THR A 58 -2.79 1.35 -13.03
N LEU A 59 -3.63 2.31 -12.66
CA LEU A 59 -3.87 2.70 -11.27
C LEU A 59 -5.23 2.16 -10.81
N GLU A 60 -5.21 1.37 -9.74
CA GLU A 60 -6.42 0.88 -9.07
C GLU A 60 -6.39 1.25 -7.59
N THR A 61 -7.55 1.51 -7.00
CA THR A 61 -7.67 1.84 -5.57
C THR A 61 -8.75 0.98 -4.93
N VAL A 62 -8.45 0.45 -3.75
CA VAL A 62 -9.39 -0.31 -2.91
C VAL A 62 -9.39 0.28 -1.50
N GLY A 63 -10.39 1.09 -1.23
CA GLY A 63 -10.56 1.78 0.04
C GLY A 63 -11.82 2.63 0.06
N LYS A 64 -12.19 3.07 1.24
CA LYS A 64 -13.31 3.97 1.48
C LYS A 64 -12.79 5.36 1.85
N PRO A 65 -13.62 6.41 1.78
CA PRO A 65 -13.19 7.77 2.13
C PRO A 65 -13.13 7.98 3.67
N PHE A 66 -12.73 6.94 4.40
CA PHE A 66 -12.48 6.98 5.83
C PHE A 66 -11.35 6.01 6.21
N PHE A 67 -10.69 6.30 7.31
CA PHE A 67 -9.65 5.44 7.88
C PHE A 67 -10.25 4.38 8.79
N VAL A 68 -9.62 3.22 8.87
CA VAL A 68 -9.91 2.21 9.89
C VAL A 68 -8.79 2.16 10.90
N ILE A 69 -9.13 2.03 12.18
CA ILE A 69 -8.17 2.02 13.29
C ILE A 69 -8.60 0.98 14.32
N LYS A 70 -7.66 0.15 14.78
CA LYS A 70 -7.90 -0.74 15.92
C LYS A 70 -8.08 0.08 17.21
N LYS A 71 -9.04 -0.30 18.02
CA LYS A 71 -9.28 0.30 19.32
C LYS A 71 -8.01 0.30 20.17
N GLY A 72 -7.72 1.42 20.81
CA GLY A 72 -6.52 1.61 21.63
C GLY A 72 -5.28 2.11 20.90
N MET A 73 -5.28 2.19 19.56
CA MET A 73 -4.15 2.74 18.80
C MET A 73 -4.02 4.27 18.91
N LYS A 74 -5.14 4.95 19.15
CA LYS A 74 -5.23 6.40 19.28
C LYS A 74 -6.03 6.79 20.51
N SER A 75 -5.67 7.89 21.13
CA SER A 75 -6.43 8.46 22.24
C SER A 75 -7.78 9.02 21.77
N PRO A 76 -8.79 9.14 22.65
CA PRO A 76 -10.07 9.77 22.31
C PRO A 76 -9.92 11.19 21.77
N GLN A 77 -8.92 11.94 22.25
CA GLN A 77 -8.65 13.31 21.78
C GLN A 77 -8.07 13.33 20.36
N GLU A 78 -7.25 12.35 19.97
CA GLU A 78 -6.76 12.22 18.59
C GLU A 78 -7.90 11.81 17.65
N LEU A 79 -8.75 10.85 18.06
CA LEU A 79 -9.89 10.39 17.26
C LEU A 79 -10.92 11.50 17.05
N SER A 80 -11.18 12.32 18.06
CA SER A 80 -12.12 13.43 17.94
C SER A 80 -11.73 14.49 16.89
N ARG A 81 -10.43 14.59 16.57
CA ARG A 81 -9.94 15.50 15.53
C ARG A 81 -10.22 14.98 14.11
N TRP A 82 -10.46 13.68 13.96
CA TRP A 82 -10.71 13.04 12.67
C TRP A 82 -12.20 12.87 12.38
N GLY A 83 -13.07 13.09 13.37
CA GLY A 83 -14.52 13.06 13.22
C GLY A 83 -15.03 11.79 12.53
N ASP A 84 -15.88 11.95 11.51
CA ASP A 84 -16.47 10.84 10.74
C ASP A 84 -15.49 10.22 9.72
N GLU A 85 -14.27 10.74 9.63
CA GLU A 85 -13.23 10.20 8.73
C GLU A 85 -12.54 8.94 9.29
N VAL A 86 -12.95 8.45 10.47
CA VAL A 86 -12.35 7.27 11.09
C VAL A 86 -13.41 6.30 11.62
N VAL A 87 -13.21 5.02 11.34
CA VAL A 87 -13.98 3.92 11.93
C VAL A 87 -13.07 3.12 12.86
N VAL A 88 -13.42 3.10 14.13
CA VAL A 88 -12.70 2.33 15.15
C VAL A 88 -13.31 0.94 15.28
N PHE A 89 -12.48 -0.11 15.28
CA PHE A 89 -12.93 -1.48 15.43
C PHE A 89 -12.12 -2.26 16.48
N GLU A 90 -12.71 -3.30 17.05
CA GLU A 90 -12.02 -4.19 17.98
C GLU A 90 -11.02 -5.09 17.22
N ALA A 91 -9.87 -5.38 17.81
CA ALA A 91 -8.88 -6.27 17.23
C ALA A 91 -9.53 -7.63 16.85
N GLY A 92 -9.21 -8.13 15.65
CA GLY A 92 -9.81 -9.36 15.11
C GLY A 92 -11.24 -9.21 14.55
N HIS A 93 -11.86 -8.02 14.63
CA HIS A 93 -13.23 -7.78 14.16
C HIS A 93 -13.32 -6.56 13.23
N PRO A 94 -12.56 -6.50 12.13
CA PRO A 94 -12.65 -5.40 11.19
C PRO A 94 -14.04 -5.35 10.53
N PRO A 95 -14.48 -4.17 10.04
CA PRO A 95 -15.77 -4.02 9.35
C PRO A 95 -15.87 -4.95 8.14
N LYS A 96 -16.91 -5.79 8.08
CA LYS A 96 -17.06 -6.83 7.04
C LYS A 96 -17.01 -6.26 5.63
N ASP A 97 -17.72 -5.18 5.38
CA ASP A 97 -17.78 -4.50 4.08
C ASP A 97 -16.43 -3.90 3.66
N TYR A 98 -15.57 -3.57 4.64
CA TYR A 98 -14.21 -3.13 4.37
C TYR A 98 -13.31 -4.32 4.02
N VAL A 99 -13.46 -5.43 4.76
CA VAL A 99 -12.76 -6.69 4.44
C VAL A 99 -13.10 -7.15 3.02
N GLU A 100 -14.40 -7.21 2.65
CA GLU A 100 -14.83 -7.60 1.31
C GLU A 100 -14.21 -6.73 0.21
N LEU A 101 -14.10 -5.43 0.45
CA LEU A 101 -13.46 -4.51 -0.49
C LEU A 101 -11.96 -4.80 -0.64
N ILE A 102 -11.26 -4.99 0.47
CA ILE A 102 -9.82 -5.31 0.48
C ILE A 102 -9.55 -6.68 -0.15
N GLN A 103 -10.43 -7.66 0.07
CA GLN A 103 -10.32 -8.98 -0.57
C GLN A 103 -10.45 -8.90 -2.10
N LYS A 104 -11.29 -8.02 -2.66
CA LYS A 104 -11.32 -7.76 -4.11
C LYS A 104 -9.98 -7.20 -4.62
N GLY A 105 -9.35 -6.33 -3.84
CA GLY A 105 -8.00 -5.83 -4.13
C GLY A 105 -6.95 -6.94 -4.09
N TYR A 106 -7.02 -7.83 -3.11
CA TYR A 106 -6.16 -9.00 -3.02
C TYR A 106 -6.31 -9.92 -4.25
N GLU A 107 -7.54 -10.22 -4.67
CA GLU A 107 -7.78 -11.02 -5.88
C GLU A 107 -7.24 -10.37 -7.15
N LEU A 108 -7.34 -9.05 -7.26
CA LEU A 108 -6.76 -8.29 -8.37
C LEU A 108 -5.23 -8.41 -8.36
N ALA A 109 -4.61 -8.19 -7.20
CA ALA A 109 -3.16 -8.32 -7.01
C ALA A 109 -2.68 -9.74 -7.38
N HIS A 110 -3.38 -10.77 -6.89
CA HIS A 110 -3.03 -12.17 -7.14
C HIS A 110 -3.07 -12.50 -8.65
N ARG A 111 -4.15 -12.13 -9.34
CA ARG A 111 -4.24 -12.32 -10.81
C ARG A 111 -3.15 -11.56 -11.55
N ALA A 112 -2.89 -10.32 -11.19
CA ALA A 112 -1.87 -9.50 -11.85
C ALA A 112 -0.46 -10.06 -11.67
N LEU A 113 -0.13 -10.54 -10.48
CA LEU A 113 1.17 -11.16 -10.20
C LEU A 113 1.33 -12.51 -10.90
N GLN A 114 0.26 -13.30 -10.98
CA GLN A 114 0.28 -14.63 -11.60
C GLN A 114 0.34 -14.55 -13.14
N SER A 115 -0.35 -13.60 -13.75
CA SER A 115 -0.50 -13.52 -15.21
C SER A 115 0.82 -13.24 -15.95
N GLY A 116 1.71 -12.46 -15.34
CA GLY A 116 2.90 -11.96 -16.03
C GLY A 116 2.63 -10.84 -17.04
N ASP A 117 1.42 -10.25 -17.03
CA ASP A 117 1.04 -9.15 -17.92
C ASP A 117 1.68 -7.81 -17.55
N TYR A 118 2.16 -7.71 -16.30
CA TYR A 118 2.88 -6.56 -15.77
C TYR A 118 4.33 -6.92 -15.47
N ASP A 119 5.24 -5.99 -15.72
CA ASP A 119 6.65 -6.12 -15.32
C ASP A 119 6.85 -5.75 -13.84
N LEU A 120 6.02 -4.84 -13.33
CA LEU A 120 6.07 -4.32 -11.96
C LEU A 120 4.66 -4.21 -11.39
N VAL A 121 4.44 -4.80 -10.22
CA VAL A 121 3.21 -4.67 -9.44
C VAL A 121 3.55 -3.98 -8.11
N ILE A 122 2.95 -2.83 -7.87
CA ILE A 122 3.09 -2.08 -6.62
C ILE A 122 1.80 -2.23 -5.81
N LEU A 123 1.95 -2.75 -4.60
CA LEU A 123 0.88 -2.96 -3.63
C LEU A 123 1.06 -1.93 -2.50
N ASP A 124 0.54 -0.71 -2.74
CA ASP A 124 0.72 0.43 -1.84
C ASP A 124 -0.24 0.32 -0.64
N GLU A 125 0.26 0.60 0.57
CA GLU A 125 -0.40 0.40 1.87
C GLU A 125 -0.82 -1.06 2.17
N TYR A 126 -0.27 -2.04 1.47
CA TYR A 126 -0.56 -3.47 1.70
C TYR A 126 -0.13 -3.92 3.11
N ASN A 127 1.01 -3.42 3.61
CA ASN A 127 1.49 -3.74 4.95
C ASN A 127 0.47 -3.33 6.02
N MET A 128 -0.25 -2.23 5.81
CA MET A 128 -1.31 -1.80 6.71
C MET A 128 -2.54 -2.72 6.63
N ALA A 129 -2.84 -3.26 5.45
CA ALA A 129 -3.92 -4.25 5.31
C ALA A 129 -3.59 -5.55 6.07
N LEU A 130 -2.32 -5.98 6.08
CA LEU A 130 -1.83 -7.07 6.93
C LEU A 130 -1.93 -6.72 8.42
N PHE A 131 -1.43 -5.55 8.81
CA PHE A 131 -1.46 -5.08 10.20
C PHE A 131 -2.88 -5.02 10.78
N PHE A 132 -3.85 -4.62 9.96
CA PHE A 132 -5.27 -4.57 10.36
C PHE A 132 -6.00 -5.90 10.18
N GLU A 133 -5.30 -6.97 9.78
CA GLU A 133 -5.88 -8.32 9.58
C GLU A 133 -6.98 -8.35 8.50
N LEU A 134 -6.91 -7.42 7.54
CA LEU A 134 -7.80 -7.37 6.37
C LEU A 134 -7.36 -8.37 5.30
N ILE A 135 -6.09 -8.73 5.30
CA ILE A 135 -5.44 -9.79 4.51
C ILE A 135 -4.62 -10.63 5.48
N SER A 136 -4.64 -11.94 5.33
CA SER A 136 -3.85 -12.85 6.16
C SER A 136 -2.44 -13.05 5.61
N TRP A 137 -1.50 -13.48 6.47
CA TRP A 137 -0.18 -13.89 6.01
C TRP A 137 -0.25 -15.06 5.01
N THR A 138 -1.09 -16.07 5.28
CA THR A 138 -1.29 -17.22 4.36
C THR A 138 -1.71 -16.79 2.95
N GLN A 139 -2.54 -15.74 2.84
CA GLN A 139 -2.89 -15.17 1.54
C GLN A 139 -1.68 -14.51 0.86
N THR A 140 -0.84 -13.81 1.63
CA THR A 140 0.39 -13.18 1.11
C THR A 140 1.41 -14.23 0.66
N GLU A 141 1.57 -15.31 1.40
CA GLU A 141 2.40 -16.45 0.97
C GLU A 141 1.90 -17.06 -0.35
N ALA A 142 0.59 -17.25 -0.49
CA ALA A 142 0.00 -17.75 -1.73
C ALA A 142 0.27 -16.80 -2.90
N LEU A 143 0.08 -15.50 -2.69
CA LEU A 143 0.36 -14.46 -3.69
C LEU A 143 1.82 -14.47 -4.15
N LEU A 144 2.78 -14.61 -3.21
CA LEU A 144 4.22 -14.67 -3.53
C LEU A 144 4.61 -15.98 -4.22
N ARG A 145 4.07 -17.10 -3.76
CA ARG A 145 4.31 -18.43 -4.35
C ARG A 145 3.83 -18.52 -5.79
N ASP A 146 2.64 -17.98 -6.05
CA ASP A 146 1.95 -18.08 -7.34
C ASP A 146 2.41 -16.98 -8.32
N ARG A 147 3.25 -16.03 -7.87
CA ARG A 147 3.80 -14.94 -8.67
C ARG A 147 4.60 -15.47 -9.86
N HIS A 148 4.33 -14.92 -11.04
CA HIS A 148 5.17 -15.16 -12.22
C HIS A 148 6.61 -14.71 -11.95
N PRO A 149 7.63 -15.54 -12.21
CA PRO A 149 9.01 -15.29 -11.77
C PRO A 149 9.65 -14.03 -12.37
N ALA A 150 9.13 -13.49 -13.47
CA ALA A 150 9.64 -12.27 -14.10
C ALA A 150 9.00 -10.99 -13.55
N VAL A 151 7.94 -11.08 -12.74
CA VAL A 151 7.22 -9.92 -12.21
C VAL A 151 7.91 -9.40 -10.95
N GLU A 152 8.31 -8.15 -10.96
CA GLU A 152 8.76 -7.41 -9.78
C GLU A 152 7.55 -7.05 -8.92
N VAL A 153 7.63 -7.22 -7.59
CA VAL A 153 6.56 -6.80 -6.67
C VAL A 153 7.11 -5.90 -5.57
N VAL A 154 6.39 -4.83 -5.27
CA VAL A 154 6.72 -3.87 -4.20
C VAL A 154 5.57 -3.76 -3.24
N PHE A 155 5.82 -4.05 -1.97
CA PHE A 155 4.89 -3.83 -0.87
C PHE A 155 5.25 -2.54 -0.16
N THR A 156 4.26 -1.68 0.11
CA THR A 156 4.50 -0.48 0.92
C THR A 156 3.58 -0.42 2.13
N GLY A 157 3.94 0.40 3.09
CA GLY A 157 3.15 0.69 4.29
C GLY A 157 3.99 0.57 5.56
N ARG A 158 3.46 1.12 6.64
CA ARG A 158 4.05 0.96 7.99
C ARG A 158 3.90 -0.47 8.46
N GLY A 159 4.72 -0.85 9.43
CA GLY A 159 4.53 -2.09 10.18
C GLY A 159 4.55 -3.36 9.32
N ALA A 160 5.45 -3.46 8.34
CA ALA A 160 5.65 -4.71 7.62
C ALA A 160 5.91 -5.85 8.61
N PRO A 161 5.16 -6.97 8.55
CA PRO A 161 5.40 -8.09 9.44
C PRO A 161 6.75 -8.74 9.15
N GLN A 162 7.33 -9.36 10.18
CA GLN A 162 8.65 -9.99 10.06
C GLN A 162 8.67 -11.07 8.98
N ASP A 163 7.61 -11.85 8.86
CA ASP A 163 7.47 -12.87 7.83
C ASP A 163 7.63 -12.30 6.40
N LEU A 164 7.08 -11.10 6.13
CA LEU A 164 7.24 -10.44 4.85
C LEU A 164 8.66 -9.88 4.65
N ILE A 165 9.28 -9.39 5.71
CA ILE A 165 10.67 -8.92 5.70
C ILE A 165 11.63 -10.08 5.40
N ASP A 166 11.41 -11.25 6.00
CA ASP A 166 12.26 -12.43 5.86
C ASP A 166 12.23 -13.03 4.45
N VAL A 167 11.12 -12.92 3.73
CA VAL A 167 11.00 -13.44 2.35
C VAL A 167 11.30 -12.39 1.28
N ALA A 168 11.50 -11.13 1.65
CA ALA A 168 11.81 -10.07 0.71
C ALA A 168 13.28 -10.09 0.26
N ASP A 169 13.51 -9.79 -1.01
CA ASP A 169 14.86 -9.66 -1.58
C ASP A 169 15.48 -8.28 -1.28
N LEU A 170 14.63 -7.25 -1.09
CA LEU A 170 15.05 -5.88 -0.75
C LEU A 170 14.09 -5.28 0.25
N VAL A 171 14.62 -4.78 1.35
CA VAL A 171 13.84 -4.05 2.36
C VAL A 171 14.44 -2.67 2.59
N THR A 172 13.62 -1.64 2.51
CA THR A 172 13.99 -0.27 2.84
C THR A 172 13.12 0.25 3.96
N GLU A 173 13.72 0.60 5.09
CA GLU A 173 13.03 1.26 6.18
C GLU A 173 13.16 2.78 6.07
N MET A 174 12.03 3.48 5.98
CA MET A 174 11.96 4.95 6.04
C MET A 174 11.76 5.38 7.48
N LYS A 175 12.85 5.82 8.09
CA LYS A 175 12.88 6.23 9.49
C LYS A 175 12.46 7.69 9.65
N GLU A 176 11.52 7.94 10.57
CA GLU A 176 11.15 9.30 10.96
C GLU A 176 12.21 9.88 11.90
N VAL A 177 13.18 10.62 11.35
CA VAL A 177 14.19 11.32 12.14
C VAL A 177 13.62 12.62 12.73
N LYS A 178 12.76 13.31 11.96
CA LYS A 178 12.06 14.53 12.35
C LYS A 178 10.84 14.72 11.46
N HIS A 179 9.70 15.08 12.03
CA HIS A 179 8.49 15.36 11.25
C HIS A 179 7.80 16.64 11.72
N TYR A 180 7.49 17.53 10.79
CA TYR A 180 6.82 18.81 11.07
C TYR A 180 5.37 18.65 11.55
N TYR A 181 4.74 17.50 11.35
CA TYR A 181 3.43 17.17 11.92
C TYR A 181 3.44 17.31 13.46
N GLN A 182 4.55 16.94 14.10
CA GLN A 182 4.74 17.11 15.54
C GLN A 182 4.76 18.58 15.96
N GLN A 183 4.96 19.51 15.01
CA GLN A 183 4.89 20.96 15.20
C GLN A 183 3.54 21.55 14.75
N GLY A 184 2.52 20.70 14.49
CA GLY A 184 1.18 21.13 14.11
C GLY A 184 0.99 21.43 12.62
N VAL A 185 1.95 21.09 11.75
CA VAL A 185 1.79 21.26 10.30
C VAL A 185 0.91 20.12 9.77
N ASN A 186 -0.26 20.47 9.26
CA ASN A 186 -1.19 19.51 8.64
C ASN A 186 -0.72 19.05 7.26
N ALA A 187 -1.34 17.98 6.74
CA ALA A 187 -1.12 17.49 5.38
C ALA A 187 -1.47 18.59 4.35
N ARG A 188 -0.60 18.75 3.34
CA ARG A 188 -0.73 19.79 2.30
C ARG A 188 -0.97 19.15 0.95
N LEU A 189 -1.85 19.76 0.17
CA LEU A 189 -2.16 19.32 -1.18
C LEU A 189 -0.89 19.32 -2.07
N GLY A 190 -0.65 18.22 -2.76
CA GLY A 190 0.49 18.04 -3.64
C GLY A 190 1.83 17.77 -2.93
N ILE A 191 1.84 17.70 -1.59
CA ILE A 191 3.03 17.37 -0.79
C ILE A 191 2.81 16.09 0.02
N GLU A 192 1.72 16.00 0.77
CA GLU A 192 1.33 14.80 1.52
C GLU A 192 0.15 14.06 0.89
N ASN A 193 -0.69 14.73 0.13
CA ASN A 193 -1.90 14.17 -0.51
C ASN A 193 -2.23 14.82 -1.86
#